data_607b35eeb03329cd24d87d1c6e7b7e49
#
_entry.id   607b35eeb03329cd24d87d1c6e7b7e49
#
_cell.length_a   1.000
_cell.length_b   1.000
_cell.length_c   1.000
_cell.angle_alpha   90.00
_cell.angle_beta   90.00
_cell.angle_gamma   90.00
#
_symmetry.space_group_name_H-M   'P 1'
#
loop_
_entity.id
_entity.type
_entity.pdbx_description
1 polymer ?
#
loop_
_entity_poly.entity_id
_entity_poly.type
_entity_poly.pdbx_seq_one_letter_code
_entity_poly.pdbx_strand_id
1 'polypeptide(L)'
;MFAVGIFLMTFGIALSCKADLGTSPISSVPWVMSMFLPFSLGDITIMMNIVMILAQPLILRALYVRELVGQLLTTLAFGCSIDFSMGLLDWFIPGSALEQWLACLLSIVVLALGVFLEVRAKIFLVAGEGVVSVLAFVTQKKFSLIKNCFDISL
;
A
#
# COMPACT_ATOMS: atom_id res chain seq x y z
N MET A 1 3.14 -15.35 -9.23
CA MET A 1 2.52 -14.10 -9.69
C MET A 1 2.22 -13.15 -8.53
N PHE A 2 1.52 -13.59 -7.47
CA PHE A 2 1.17 -12.75 -6.32
C PHE A 2 2.39 -12.14 -5.62
N ALA A 3 3.39 -12.93 -5.24
CA ALA A 3 4.61 -12.44 -4.58
C ALA A 3 5.39 -11.43 -5.46
N VAL A 4 5.43 -11.66 -6.77
CA VAL A 4 6.07 -10.73 -7.72
C VAL A 4 5.27 -9.42 -7.79
N GLY A 5 3.93 -9.49 -7.75
CA GLY A 5 3.06 -8.32 -7.68
C GLY A 5 3.33 -7.49 -6.43
N ILE A 6 3.35 -8.12 -5.25
CA ILE A 6 3.68 -7.46 -3.98
C ILE A 6 5.06 -6.79 -4.06
N PHE A 7 6.08 -7.51 -4.52
CA PHE A 7 7.43 -6.96 -4.63
C PHE A 7 7.49 -5.74 -5.57
N LEU A 8 6.86 -5.80 -6.74
CA LEU A 8 6.81 -4.66 -7.66
C LEU A 8 6.06 -3.48 -7.06
N MET A 9 4.94 -3.72 -6.35
CA MET A 9 4.22 -2.65 -5.67
C MET A 9 5.09 -1.97 -4.62
N THR A 10 5.73 -2.75 -3.75
CA THR A 10 6.56 -2.22 -2.67
C THR A 10 7.81 -1.53 -3.19
N PHE A 11 8.41 -2.04 -4.26
CA PHE A 11 9.52 -1.39 -4.95
C PHE A 11 9.10 -0.06 -5.58
N GLY A 12 7.92 -0.01 -6.22
CA GLY A 12 7.35 1.23 -6.73
C GLY A 12 7.09 2.27 -5.63
N ILE A 13 6.55 1.85 -4.48
CA ILE A 13 6.36 2.71 -3.31
C ILE A 13 7.71 3.24 -2.81
N ALA A 14 8.70 2.38 -2.60
CA ALA A 14 10.02 2.78 -2.13
C ALA A 14 10.69 3.78 -3.08
N LEU A 15 10.61 3.54 -4.39
CA LEU A 15 11.13 4.45 -5.40
C LEU A 15 10.40 5.80 -5.41
N SER A 16 9.09 5.81 -5.23
CA SER A 16 8.29 7.04 -5.10
C SER A 16 8.69 7.84 -3.86
N CYS A 17 8.89 7.19 -2.71
CA CYS A 17 9.36 7.83 -1.49
C CYS A 17 10.77 8.42 -1.66
N LYS A 18 11.68 7.70 -2.31
CA LYS A 18 13.06 8.17 -2.59
C LYS A 18 13.11 9.29 -3.64
N ALA A 19 12.13 9.38 -4.54
CA ALA A 19 12.03 10.47 -5.52
C ALA A 19 11.72 11.83 -4.88
N ASP A 20 11.17 11.85 -3.66
CA ASP A 20 10.86 13.05 -2.87
C ASP A 20 9.93 14.06 -3.58
N LEU A 21 9.11 13.58 -4.53
CA LEU A 21 8.07 14.36 -5.20
C LEU A 21 6.66 14.03 -4.72
N GLY A 22 6.55 13.11 -3.77
CA GLY A 22 5.29 12.61 -3.23
C GLY A 22 5.10 11.12 -3.48
N THR A 23 4.13 10.53 -2.81
CA THR A 23 3.80 9.11 -2.90
C THR A 23 2.29 8.91 -3.00
N SER A 24 1.83 7.65 -3.08
CA SER A 24 0.39 7.38 -3.13
C SER A 24 -0.32 7.83 -1.83
N PRO A 25 -1.61 8.21 -1.86
CA PRO A 25 -2.33 8.68 -0.68
C PRO A 25 -2.23 7.73 0.51
N ILE A 26 -2.40 6.43 0.29
CA ILE A 26 -2.33 5.41 1.34
C ILE A 26 -0.91 5.23 1.91
N SER A 27 0.12 5.52 1.14
CA SER A 27 1.53 5.41 1.57
C SER A 27 2.06 6.72 2.15
N SER A 28 1.38 7.85 1.93
CA SER A 28 1.81 9.16 2.41
C SER A 28 1.80 9.23 3.93
N VAL A 29 0.75 8.69 4.57
CA VAL A 29 0.63 8.67 6.03
C VAL A 29 1.76 7.87 6.68
N PRO A 30 2.01 6.59 6.33
CA PRO A 30 3.15 5.84 6.86
C PRO A 30 4.49 6.52 6.56
N TRP A 31 4.66 7.11 5.38
CA TRP A 31 5.90 7.79 5.00
C TRP A 31 6.20 8.97 5.90
N VAL A 32 5.23 9.85 6.11
CA VAL A 32 5.40 11.00 7.01
C VAL A 32 5.64 10.53 8.45
N MET A 33 4.89 9.54 8.93
CA MET A 33 5.07 9.02 10.29
C MET A 33 6.45 8.38 10.49
N SER A 34 7.03 7.72 9.50
CA SER A 34 8.36 7.13 9.59
C SER A 34 9.49 8.17 9.73
N MET A 35 9.24 9.43 9.35
CA MET A 35 10.19 10.52 9.55
C MET A 35 10.27 11.01 11.01
N PHE A 36 9.19 10.80 11.78
CA PHE A 36 9.08 11.29 13.17
C PHE A 36 9.16 10.19 14.23
N LEU A 37 8.89 8.94 13.85
CA LEU A 37 8.87 7.80 14.75
C LEU A 37 10.09 6.89 14.52
N PRO A 38 10.57 6.19 15.55
CA PRO A 38 11.70 5.25 15.43
C PRO A 38 11.26 3.89 14.82
N PHE A 39 10.38 3.91 13.84
CA PHE A 39 9.86 2.74 13.15
C PHE A 39 10.12 2.84 11.66
N SER A 40 10.31 1.70 11.00
CA SER A 40 10.48 1.65 9.55
C SER A 40 9.17 2.01 8.83
N LEU A 41 9.28 2.34 7.53
CA LEU A 41 8.12 2.54 6.67
C LEU A 41 7.24 1.29 6.61
N GLY A 42 7.86 0.10 6.56
CA GLY A 42 7.17 -1.18 6.58
C GLY A 42 6.43 -1.43 7.88
N ASP A 43 7.06 -1.15 9.04
CA ASP A 43 6.44 -1.32 10.36
C ASP A 43 5.17 -0.48 10.50
N ILE A 44 5.26 0.80 10.14
CA ILE A 44 4.10 1.72 10.23
C ILE A 44 3.01 1.30 9.25
N THR A 45 3.39 0.86 8.04
CA THR A 45 2.42 0.33 7.06
C THR A 45 1.72 -0.90 7.60
N ILE A 46 2.44 -1.82 8.27
CA ILE A 46 1.83 -2.99 8.93
C ILE A 46 0.85 -2.54 10.01
N MET A 47 1.25 -1.63 10.89
CA MET A 47 0.39 -1.12 11.96
C MET A 47 -0.89 -0.49 11.41
N MET A 48 -0.78 0.37 10.40
CA MET A 48 -1.93 1.01 9.77
C MET A 48 -2.85 -0.02 9.09
N ASN A 49 -2.29 -0.99 8.39
CA ASN A 49 -3.06 -2.05 7.75
C ASN A 49 -3.75 -2.96 8.77
N ILE A 50 -3.13 -3.24 9.92
CA ILE A 50 -3.78 -4.00 11.00
C ILE A 50 -5.01 -3.25 11.52
N VAL A 51 -4.91 -1.95 11.74
CA VAL A 51 -6.06 -1.13 12.13
C VAL A 51 -7.18 -1.20 11.08
N MET A 52 -6.83 -1.12 9.79
CA MET A 52 -7.79 -1.26 8.70
C MET A 52 -8.42 -2.65 8.65
N ILE A 53 -7.65 -3.72 8.87
CA ILE A 53 -8.16 -5.09 8.92
C ILE A 53 -9.16 -5.25 10.08
N LEU A 54 -8.85 -4.71 11.24
CA LEU A 54 -9.72 -4.77 12.41
C LEU A 54 -11.00 -3.92 12.25
N ALA A 55 -10.95 -2.85 11.47
CA ALA A 55 -12.12 -2.03 11.18
C ALA A 55 -13.14 -2.76 10.27
N GLN A 56 -12.70 -3.67 9.40
CA GLN A 56 -13.58 -4.36 8.45
C GLN A 56 -14.71 -5.16 9.12
N PRO A 57 -14.43 -6.07 10.08
CA PRO A 57 -15.49 -6.84 10.75
C PRO A 57 -16.41 -5.95 11.60
N LEU A 58 -15.91 -4.83 12.12
CA LEU A 58 -16.69 -3.87 12.87
C LEU A 58 -17.74 -3.17 11.96
N ILE A 59 -17.33 -2.78 10.77
CA ILE A 59 -18.20 -2.14 9.76
C ILE A 59 -19.20 -3.15 9.19
N LEU A 60 -18.73 -4.36 8.87
CA LEU A 60 -19.54 -5.40 8.24
C LEU A 60 -20.46 -6.13 9.24
N ARG A 61 -20.19 -6.01 10.54
CA ARG A 61 -20.86 -6.75 11.63
C ARG A 61 -20.85 -8.27 11.42
N ALA A 62 -19.82 -8.78 10.71
CA ALA A 62 -19.64 -10.19 10.40
C ALA A 62 -18.13 -10.51 10.39
N LEU A 63 -17.78 -11.67 10.93
CA LEU A 63 -16.40 -12.15 11.00
C LEU A 63 -16.13 -13.12 9.86
N TYR A 64 -15.32 -12.71 8.92
CA TYR A 64 -14.78 -13.56 7.83
C TYR A 64 -13.32 -13.91 8.15
N VAL A 65 -13.13 -14.85 9.09
CA VAL A 65 -11.79 -15.18 9.65
C VAL A 65 -10.78 -15.55 8.57
N ARG A 66 -11.21 -16.27 7.54
CA ARG A 66 -10.33 -16.69 6.44
C ARG A 66 -9.74 -15.51 5.68
N GLU A 67 -10.59 -14.54 5.35
CA GLU A 67 -10.20 -13.32 4.65
C GLU A 67 -9.30 -12.44 5.52
N LEU A 68 -9.62 -12.29 6.79
CA LEU A 68 -8.82 -11.50 7.74
C LEU A 68 -7.43 -12.09 7.95
N VAL A 69 -7.33 -13.41 8.12
CA VAL A 69 -6.04 -14.10 8.25
C VAL A 69 -5.22 -13.97 6.97
N GLY A 70 -5.85 -14.13 5.81
CA GLY A 70 -5.20 -13.93 4.52
C GLY A 70 -4.67 -12.51 4.32
N GLN A 71 -5.47 -11.50 4.67
CA GLN A 71 -5.05 -10.10 4.63
C GLN A 71 -3.91 -9.80 5.62
N LEU A 72 -3.93 -10.41 6.81
CA LEU A 72 -2.86 -10.25 7.79
C LEU A 72 -1.52 -10.79 7.26
N LEU A 73 -1.54 -11.99 6.70
CA LEU A 73 -0.34 -12.59 6.09
C LEU A 73 0.18 -11.75 4.92
N THR A 74 -0.72 -11.27 4.07
CA THR A 74 -0.38 -10.37 2.96
C THR A 74 0.21 -9.06 3.48
N THR A 75 -0.35 -8.49 4.53
CA THR A 75 0.13 -7.25 5.17
C THR A 75 1.56 -7.40 5.72
N LEU A 76 1.84 -8.50 6.40
CA LEU A 76 3.19 -8.78 6.90
C LEU A 76 4.20 -8.92 5.75
N ALA A 77 3.84 -9.69 4.72
CA ALA A 77 4.68 -9.85 3.54
C ALA A 77 4.90 -8.50 2.82
N PHE A 78 3.86 -7.66 2.74
CA PHE A 78 3.91 -6.34 2.12
C PHE A 78 4.83 -5.39 2.88
N GLY A 79 4.71 -5.29 4.21
CA GLY A 79 5.55 -4.43 5.03
C GLY A 79 7.03 -4.85 5.01
N CYS A 80 7.32 -6.16 5.17
CA CYS A 80 8.68 -6.68 5.03
C CYS A 80 9.26 -6.39 3.63
N SER A 81 8.44 -6.50 2.58
CA SER A 81 8.87 -6.17 1.21
C SER A 81 9.12 -4.68 1.01
N ILE A 82 8.40 -3.79 1.70
CA ILE A 82 8.66 -2.34 1.68
C ILE A 82 10.05 -2.07 2.26
N ASP A 83 10.35 -2.59 3.45
CA ASP A 83 11.63 -2.37 4.11
C ASP A 83 12.80 -2.96 3.31
N PHE A 84 12.60 -4.14 2.73
CA PHE A 84 13.57 -4.72 1.81
C PHE A 84 13.80 -3.82 0.58
N SER A 85 12.74 -3.30 -0.01
CA SER A 85 12.83 -2.40 -1.18
C SER A 85 13.47 -1.06 -0.83
N MET A 86 13.20 -0.51 0.37
CA MET A 86 13.84 0.70 0.86
C MET A 86 15.35 0.49 1.06
N GLY A 87 15.75 -0.64 1.67
CA GLY A 87 17.16 -1.00 1.80
C GLY A 87 17.86 -1.23 0.46
N LEU A 88 17.18 -1.82 -0.52
CA LEU A 88 17.72 -1.99 -1.87
C LEU A 88 17.96 -0.66 -2.58
N LEU A 89 17.20 0.37 -2.26
CA LEU A 89 17.28 1.72 -2.84
C LEU A 89 18.06 2.72 -1.95
N ASP A 90 18.76 2.27 -0.90
CA ASP A 90 19.49 3.18 -0.01
C ASP A 90 20.63 3.94 -0.71
N TRP A 91 21.22 3.32 -1.73
CA TRP A 91 22.23 3.96 -2.57
C TRP A 91 21.65 5.02 -3.53
N PHE A 92 20.34 4.99 -3.77
CA PHE A 92 19.67 5.90 -4.69
C PHE A 92 19.28 7.19 -3.97
N ILE A 93 20.00 8.27 -4.22
CA ILE A 93 19.73 9.62 -3.73
C ILE A 93 19.69 10.53 -4.96
N PRO A 94 18.50 10.93 -5.44
CA PRO A 94 18.39 11.78 -6.63
C PRO A 94 19.00 13.15 -6.35
N GLY A 95 20.03 13.52 -7.12
CA GLY A 95 20.76 14.78 -6.99
C GLY A 95 20.22 15.91 -7.86
N SER A 96 19.35 15.60 -8.82
CA SER A 96 18.77 16.56 -9.76
C SER A 96 17.26 16.42 -9.91
N ALA A 97 16.58 17.52 -10.22
CA ALA A 97 15.14 17.51 -10.46
C ALA A 97 14.75 16.53 -11.60
N LEU A 98 15.61 16.37 -12.60
CA LEU A 98 15.35 15.41 -13.69
C LEU A 98 15.35 13.96 -13.18
N GLU A 99 16.29 13.60 -12.31
CA GLU A 99 16.35 12.26 -11.70
C GLU A 99 15.13 12.00 -10.82
N GLN A 100 14.68 12.99 -10.05
CA GLN A 100 13.46 12.91 -9.25
C GLN A 100 12.23 12.64 -10.13
N TRP A 101 12.06 13.39 -11.22
CA TRP A 101 10.96 13.20 -12.16
C TRP A 101 11.01 11.83 -12.85
N LEU A 102 12.18 11.39 -13.28
CA LEU A 102 12.35 10.06 -13.90
C LEU A 102 12.04 8.94 -12.90
N ALA A 103 12.52 9.05 -11.67
CA ALA A 103 12.24 8.09 -10.61
C ALA A 103 10.73 8.05 -10.29
N CYS A 104 10.08 9.21 -10.22
CA CYS A 104 8.63 9.30 -9.97
C CYS A 104 7.83 8.65 -11.11
N LEU A 105 8.16 8.94 -12.37
CA LEU A 105 7.49 8.31 -13.52
C LEU A 105 7.70 6.79 -13.55
N LEU A 106 8.93 6.34 -13.28
CA LEU A 106 9.24 4.92 -13.21
C LEU A 106 8.49 4.23 -12.07
N SER A 107 8.38 4.88 -10.91
CA SER A 107 7.64 4.36 -9.77
C SER A 107 6.17 4.11 -10.10
N ILE A 108 5.53 5.03 -10.83
CA ILE A 108 4.13 4.90 -11.27
C ILE A 108 3.96 3.67 -12.16
N VAL A 109 4.85 3.47 -13.13
CA VAL A 109 4.79 2.32 -14.04
C VAL A 109 4.98 1.00 -13.28
N VAL A 110 5.99 0.94 -12.41
CA VAL A 110 6.31 -0.26 -11.62
C VAL A 110 5.17 -0.58 -10.65
N LEU A 111 4.63 0.44 -9.97
CA LEU A 111 3.49 0.29 -9.07
C LEU A 111 2.26 -0.23 -9.84
N ALA A 112 1.94 0.34 -10.99
CA ALA A 112 0.80 -0.08 -11.81
C ALA A 112 0.93 -1.54 -12.27
N LEU A 113 2.12 -1.98 -12.66
CA LEU A 113 2.40 -3.38 -13.00
C LEU A 113 2.23 -4.29 -11.79
N GLY A 114 2.71 -3.86 -10.61
CA GLY A 114 2.54 -4.60 -9.35
C GLY A 114 1.08 -4.80 -9.00
N VAL A 115 0.28 -3.72 -9.01
CA VAL A 115 -1.18 -3.76 -8.78
C VAL A 115 -1.88 -4.67 -9.80
N PHE A 116 -1.53 -4.56 -11.08
CA PHE A 116 -2.10 -5.41 -12.12
C PHE A 116 -1.88 -6.90 -11.84
N LEU A 117 -0.66 -7.29 -11.43
CA LEU A 117 -0.32 -8.68 -11.11
C LEU A 117 -1.02 -9.17 -9.83
N GLU A 118 -1.14 -8.30 -8.82
CA GLU A 118 -1.83 -8.60 -7.57
C GLU A 118 -3.33 -8.85 -7.82
N VAL A 119 -4.01 -7.92 -8.48
CA VAL A 119 -5.45 -8.04 -8.78
C VAL A 119 -5.73 -9.27 -9.64
N ARG A 120 -4.84 -9.60 -10.58
CA ARG A 120 -4.97 -10.80 -11.41
C ARG A 120 -4.76 -12.10 -10.63
N ALA A 121 -3.99 -12.06 -9.56
CA ALA A 121 -3.77 -13.23 -8.71
C ALA A 121 -5.02 -13.66 -7.92
N LYS A 122 -5.97 -12.74 -7.63
CA LYS A 122 -7.25 -12.99 -6.94
C LYS A 122 -7.11 -13.76 -5.62
N ILE A 123 -6.01 -13.55 -4.88
CA ILE A 123 -5.74 -14.30 -3.65
C ILE A 123 -6.38 -13.56 -2.47
N PHE A 124 -5.86 -12.41 -2.10
CA PHE A 124 -6.41 -11.54 -1.06
C PHE A 124 -6.17 -10.08 -1.46
N LEU A 125 -7.12 -9.21 -1.11
CA LEU A 125 -6.96 -7.76 -1.28
C LEU A 125 -6.06 -7.21 -0.17
N VAL A 126 -5.24 -6.22 -0.49
CA VAL A 126 -4.52 -5.44 0.54
C VAL A 126 -5.54 -4.75 1.45
N ALA A 127 -5.17 -4.55 2.71
CA ALA A 127 -6.06 -4.07 3.76
C ALA A 127 -6.84 -2.78 3.40
N GLY A 128 -6.18 -1.83 2.73
CA GLY A 128 -6.83 -0.60 2.26
C GLY A 128 -7.95 -0.84 1.26
N GLU A 129 -7.72 -1.71 0.27
CA GLU A 129 -8.74 -2.09 -0.71
C GLU A 129 -9.85 -2.94 -0.07
N GLY A 130 -9.51 -3.74 0.95
CA GLY A 130 -10.45 -4.48 1.75
C GLY A 130 -11.46 -3.56 2.45
N VAL A 131 -10.99 -2.50 3.11
CA VAL A 131 -11.86 -1.49 3.76
C VAL A 131 -12.75 -0.80 2.73
N VAL A 132 -12.20 -0.36 1.60
CA VAL A 132 -12.98 0.27 0.52
C VAL A 132 -14.05 -0.67 -0.02
N SER A 133 -13.72 -1.96 -0.19
CA SER A 133 -14.66 -2.97 -0.65
C SER A 133 -15.82 -3.18 0.34
N VAL A 134 -15.51 -3.26 1.64
CA VAL A 134 -16.51 -3.38 2.70
C VAL A 134 -17.41 -2.14 2.74
N LEU A 135 -16.83 -0.94 2.68
CA LEU A 135 -17.60 0.31 2.64
C LEU A 135 -18.49 0.40 1.39
N ALA A 136 -17.98 -0.01 0.22
CA ALA A 136 -18.77 -0.05 -0.99
C ALA A 136 -19.95 -1.03 -0.89
N PHE A 137 -19.75 -2.19 -0.27
CA PHE A 137 -20.79 -3.17 -0.01
C PHE A 137 -21.86 -2.64 0.94
N VAL A 138 -21.47 -2.06 2.08
CA VAL A 138 -22.42 -1.54 3.10
C VAL A 138 -23.19 -0.33 2.59
N THR A 139 -22.53 0.57 1.86
CA THR A 139 -23.17 1.78 1.33
C THR A 139 -23.90 1.56 0.00
N GLN A 140 -23.78 0.37 -0.62
CA GLN A 140 -24.33 0.04 -1.93
C GLN A 140 -23.90 1.02 -3.04
N LYS A 141 -22.71 1.61 -2.88
CA LYS A 141 -22.12 2.56 -3.87
C LYS A 141 -21.03 1.89 -4.68
N LYS A 142 -20.70 2.51 -5.82
CA LYS A 142 -19.62 2.00 -6.70
C LYS A 142 -18.28 2.05 -5.96
N PHE A 143 -17.49 0.98 -6.09
CA PHE A 143 -16.16 0.87 -5.50
C PHE A 143 -15.26 2.07 -5.84
N SER A 144 -15.27 2.53 -7.10
CA SER A 144 -14.46 3.67 -7.54
C SER A 144 -14.79 4.97 -6.81
N LEU A 145 -16.07 5.20 -6.50
CA LEU A 145 -16.50 6.40 -5.77
C LEU A 145 -15.99 6.36 -4.31
N ILE A 146 -16.16 5.22 -3.66
CA ILE A 146 -15.69 5.02 -2.27
C ILE A 146 -14.15 5.09 -2.22
N LYS A 147 -13.46 4.50 -3.20
CA LYS A 147 -12.00 4.57 -3.31
C LYS A 147 -11.50 6.01 -3.41
N ASN A 148 -12.12 6.81 -4.30
CA ASN A 148 -11.74 8.21 -4.45
C ASN A 148 -12.00 9.01 -3.16
N CYS A 149 -13.14 8.80 -2.50
CA CYS A 149 -13.42 9.47 -1.22
C CYS A 149 -12.41 9.06 -0.14
N PHE A 150 -12.04 7.77 -0.08
CA PHE A 150 -11.05 7.25 0.86
C PHE A 150 -9.67 7.85 0.59
N ASP A 151 -9.22 7.87 -0.67
CA ASP A 151 -7.91 8.43 -1.04
C ASP A 151 -7.82 9.96 -0.81
N ILE A 152 -8.95 10.69 -0.89
CA ILE A 152 -9.00 12.12 -0.56
C ILE A 152 -8.98 12.34 0.97
N SER A 153 -9.47 11.38 1.76
CA SER A 153 -9.52 11.49 3.23
C SER A 153 -8.19 11.19 3.92
N LEU A 154 -7.26 10.56 3.21
CA LEU A 154 -5.89 10.26 3.69
C LEU A 154 -4.93 11.42 3.41
#